data_24d7dd5e1271bf6190f9786aaccc6d87
#
_entry.id   24d7dd5e1271bf6190f9786aaccc6d87
#
_cell.length_a   1.000
_cell.length_b   1.000
_cell.length_c   1.000
_cell.angle_alpha   90.00
_cell.angle_beta   90.00
_cell.angle_gamma   90.00
#
_symmetry.space_group_name_H-M   'P 1'
#
loop_
_entity.id
_entity.type
_entity.pdbx_description
1 polymer ?
#
loop_
_entity_poly.entity_id
_entity_poly.type
_entity_poly.pdbx_seq_one_letter_code
_entity_poly.pdbx_strand_id
1 'polypeptide(L)'
;MKKALRVIALVLAGLFMVYAILVTQPRKSNYSLDNPMRKQGELPLLIAHGGGNGEFPDNTLEAFYNAYSVDENVMMETDVSITRDGVLILSHDTTLDRKTNVTGEIADWDYSELIAQKVDFGYTNPTEDGVLSGERQHFTDENGVEKYPTDVDYPEGVEPRDPEVFLATTLEDLLLAFPNNRINVEIKQSGELGFRALAEAVRLVEQYDAFDRVVFASFHEEIYDEYQRLQAAGEVPEEFMYSPAYDAATEFFVLQLLKLDVFFGDELCVFQFPMEEKGFNLATESFTSAAHKHNLAVHYWTINGPEEMKLLIEIGADGIMTDYPHRLKEVYNSFGG
;
A
#
# COMPACT_ATOMS: atom_id res chain seq x y z
N MET A 1 -44.83 -1.48 38.21
CA MET A 1 -44.65 -0.91 36.86
C MET A 1 -44.09 0.51 36.84
N LYS A 2 -44.73 1.54 37.37
CA LYS A 2 -44.24 2.95 37.28
C LYS A 2 -42.84 3.18 37.87
N LYS A 3 -42.44 2.53 38.98
CA LYS A 3 -41.09 2.63 39.57
C LYS A 3 -40.02 1.97 38.71
N ALA A 4 -40.30 0.81 38.14
CA ALA A 4 -39.37 0.12 37.23
C ALA A 4 -39.12 0.95 35.93
N LEU A 5 -40.18 1.48 35.35
CA LEU A 5 -40.07 2.38 34.18
C LEU A 5 -39.25 3.64 34.48
N ARG A 6 -39.38 4.24 35.69
CA ARG A 6 -38.54 5.40 36.07
C ARG A 6 -37.07 5.03 36.21
N VAL A 7 -36.77 3.87 36.80
CA VAL A 7 -35.39 3.38 36.93
C VAL A 7 -34.79 3.12 35.53
N ILE A 8 -35.50 2.46 34.64
CA ILE A 8 -35.04 2.23 33.28
C ILE A 8 -34.80 3.56 32.56
N ALA A 9 -35.72 4.52 32.67
CA ALA A 9 -35.54 5.83 32.03
C ALA A 9 -34.31 6.59 32.54
N LEU A 10 -34.02 6.51 33.85
CA LEU A 10 -32.83 7.16 34.45
C LEU A 10 -31.54 6.45 33.98
N VAL A 11 -31.53 5.13 33.89
CA VAL A 11 -30.38 4.37 33.38
C VAL A 11 -30.13 4.74 31.91
N LEU A 12 -31.17 4.74 31.07
CA LEU A 12 -31.04 5.14 29.67
C LEU A 12 -30.56 6.59 29.49
N ALA A 13 -31.07 7.51 30.29
CA ALA A 13 -30.61 8.90 30.31
C ALA A 13 -29.14 9.02 30.73
N GLY A 14 -28.70 8.23 31.71
CA GLY A 14 -27.31 8.15 32.13
C GLY A 14 -26.40 7.60 31.01
N LEU A 15 -26.80 6.51 30.37
CA LEU A 15 -26.08 5.94 29.25
C LEU A 15 -25.99 6.90 28.07
N PHE A 16 -27.10 7.59 27.75
CA PHE A 16 -27.11 8.60 26.69
C PHE A 16 -26.17 9.79 27.04
N MET A 17 -26.14 10.23 28.29
CA MET A 17 -25.22 11.29 28.70
C MET A 17 -23.76 10.88 28.60
N VAL A 18 -23.41 9.65 29.01
CA VAL A 18 -22.07 9.10 28.82
C VAL A 18 -21.71 9.02 27.34
N TYR A 19 -22.59 8.49 26.52
CA TYR A 19 -22.39 8.43 25.07
C TYR A 19 -22.20 9.82 24.46
N ALA A 20 -23.03 10.80 24.81
CA ALA A 20 -22.91 12.18 24.35
C ALA A 20 -21.55 12.80 24.73
N ILE A 21 -21.04 12.49 25.93
CA ILE A 21 -19.71 12.95 26.38
C ILE A 21 -18.64 12.28 25.51
N LEU A 22 -18.68 10.95 25.29
CA LEU A 22 -17.69 10.21 24.50
C LEU A 22 -17.61 10.70 23.05
N VAL A 23 -18.78 10.95 22.43
CA VAL A 23 -18.85 11.45 21.04
C VAL A 23 -18.23 12.84 20.89
N THR A 24 -18.24 13.65 21.94
CA THR A 24 -17.69 15.02 21.92
C THR A 24 -16.25 15.13 22.39
N GLN A 25 -15.62 14.02 22.86
CA GLN A 25 -14.22 14.06 23.25
C GLN A 25 -13.31 14.34 22.04
N PRO A 26 -12.26 15.14 22.21
CA PRO A 26 -11.22 15.27 21.19
C PRO A 26 -10.56 13.92 20.95
N ARG A 27 -10.23 13.64 19.70
CA ARG A 27 -9.52 12.41 19.34
C ARG A 27 -8.04 12.57 19.65
N LYS A 28 -7.42 11.49 20.13
CA LYS A 28 -5.96 11.40 20.28
C LYS A 28 -5.37 11.13 18.88
N SER A 29 -4.26 11.76 18.57
CA SER A 29 -3.47 11.37 17.40
C SER A 29 -2.94 9.95 17.59
N ASN A 30 -3.15 9.09 16.61
CA ASN A 30 -2.62 7.73 16.60
C ASN A 30 -1.23 7.67 15.97
N TYR A 31 -0.88 8.67 15.14
CA TYR A 31 0.49 8.91 14.70
C TYR A 31 0.97 10.22 15.30
N SER A 32 2.05 10.17 16.10
CA SER A 32 2.48 11.30 16.93
C SER A 32 3.13 12.43 16.14
N LEU A 33 3.73 12.09 15.00
CA LEU A 33 4.47 13.02 14.14
C LEU A 33 3.58 13.65 13.06
N ASP A 34 4.13 14.58 12.29
CA ASP A 34 3.55 14.99 11.01
C ASP A 34 3.43 13.77 10.10
N ASN A 35 2.22 13.49 9.62
CA ASN A 35 1.97 12.26 8.87
C ASN A 35 2.27 12.46 7.38
N PRO A 36 3.38 11.91 6.85
CA PRO A 36 3.77 12.11 5.47
C PRO A 36 2.87 11.36 4.48
N MET A 37 2.05 10.40 4.96
CA MET A 37 1.09 9.68 4.14
C MET A 37 -0.20 10.46 3.91
N ARG A 38 -0.39 11.60 4.61
CA ARG A 38 -1.46 12.53 4.35
C ARG A 38 -1.15 13.38 3.10
N LYS A 39 -2.21 13.72 2.34
CA LYS A 39 -2.06 14.64 1.21
C LYS A 39 -1.50 16.00 1.66
N GLN A 40 -0.58 16.53 0.88
CA GLN A 40 0.10 17.81 1.17
C GLN A 40 -0.58 19.01 0.50
N GLY A 41 -1.66 18.81 -0.24
CA GLY A 41 -2.39 19.82 -1.00
C GLY A 41 -3.86 19.49 -1.13
N GLU A 42 -4.47 19.97 -2.21
CA GLU A 42 -5.89 19.70 -2.49
C GLU A 42 -6.12 18.30 -3.07
N LEU A 43 -5.16 17.78 -3.84
CA LEU A 43 -5.24 16.47 -4.48
C LEU A 43 -4.64 15.38 -3.59
N PRO A 44 -5.18 14.14 -3.63
CA PRO A 44 -4.57 12.96 -3.01
C PRO A 44 -3.17 12.67 -3.57
N LEU A 45 -2.37 11.87 -2.83
CA LEU A 45 -1.15 11.30 -3.38
C LEU A 45 -1.49 10.38 -4.57
N LEU A 46 -0.78 10.54 -5.68
CA LEU A 46 -0.78 9.56 -6.75
C LEU A 46 0.08 8.40 -6.30
N ILE A 47 -0.51 7.20 -6.18
CA ILE A 47 0.19 5.99 -5.74
C ILE A 47 0.18 4.99 -6.90
N ALA A 48 1.37 4.65 -7.40
CA ALA A 48 1.54 3.68 -8.48
C ALA A 48 1.57 2.25 -7.91
N HIS A 49 0.49 1.50 -8.10
CA HIS A 49 0.30 0.12 -7.66
C HIS A 49 1.24 -0.81 -8.42
N GLY A 50 2.18 -1.43 -7.71
CA GLY A 50 3.25 -2.20 -8.36
C GLY A 50 4.06 -1.41 -9.40
N GLY A 51 4.09 -0.07 -9.31
CA GLY A 51 4.69 0.81 -10.31
C GLY A 51 3.76 1.21 -11.46
N GLY A 52 2.50 0.76 -11.48
CA GLY A 52 1.53 1.01 -12.56
C GLY A 52 1.30 -0.21 -13.42
N ASN A 53 0.75 -1.25 -12.82
CA ASN A 53 0.53 -2.59 -13.35
C ASN A 53 -0.31 -2.67 -14.66
N GLY A 54 -1.05 -1.62 -15.01
CA GLY A 54 -1.78 -1.54 -16.28
C GLY A 54 -0.98 -0.94 -17.43
N GLU A 55 0.18 -0.35 -17.14
CA GLU A 55 1.03 0.35 -18.11
C GLU A 55 2.35 -0.38 -18.38
N PHE A 56 2.95 -1.00 -17.35
CA PHE A 56 4.16 -1.82 -17.41
C PHE A 56 4.05 -3.02 -16.47
N PRO A 57 4.90 -4.07 -16.63
CA PRO A 57 4.89 -5.23 -15.72
C PRO A 57 5.13 -4.79 -14.28
N ASP A 58 4.21 -5.16 -13.37
CA ASP A 58 4.27 -4.78 -11.96
C ASP A 58 5.56 -5.23 -11.26
N ASN A 59 5.95 -4.43 -10.27
CA ASN A 59 7.11 -4.70 -9.44
C ASN A 59 8.44 -4.77 -10.22
N THR A 60 8.50 -4.13 -11.40
CA THR A 60 9.74 -3.93 -12.16
C THR A 60 10.26 -2.51 -11.98
N LEU A 61 11.56 -2.32 -12.05
CA LEU A 61 12.17 -0.98 -11.95
C LEU A 61 11.67 -0.06 -13.07
N GLU A 62 11.40 -0.65 -14.21
CA GLU A 62 10.87 -0.02 -15.41
C GLU A 62 9.48 0.57 -15.18
N ALA A 63 8.58 -0.18 -14.51
CA ALA A 63 7.25 0.32 -14.13
C ALA A 63 7.35 1.55 -13.20
N PHE A 64 8.27 1.53 -12.23
CA PHE A 64 8.49 2.66 -11.33
C PHE A 64 9.09 3.87 -12.04
N TYR A 65 10.00 3.69 -12.99
CA TYR A 65 10.49 4.80 -13.82
C TYR A 65 9.39 5.37 -14.71
N ASN A 66 8.52 4.53 -15.27
CA ASN A 66 7.35 5.00 -16.01
C ASN A 66 6.44 5.86 -15.13
N ALA A 67 6.10 5.39 -13.94
CA ALA A 67 5.28 6.16 -12.98
C ALA A 67 5.96 7.49 -12.57
N TYR A 68 7.27 7.46 -12.35
CA TYR A 68 8.08 8.65 -12.04
C TYR A 68 8.07 9.68 -13.19
N SER A 69 8.06 9.24 -14.45
CA SER A 69 7.95 10.14 -15.60
C SER A 69 6.61 10.86 -15.67
N VAL A 70 5.55 10.26 -15.11
CA VAL A 70 4.21 10.86 -14.99
C VAL A 70 4.16 11.93 -13.91
N ASP A 71 4.76 11.66 -12.77
CA ASP A 71 4.84 12.57 -11.63
C ASP A 71 6.08 12.25 -10.79
N GLU A 72 7.03 13.16 -10.73
CA GLU A 72 8.26 12.99 -9.93
C GLU A 72 7.98 12.82 -8.42
N ASN A 73 6.79 13.22 -7.94
CA ASN A 73 6.38 13.06 -6.55
C ASN A 73 5.49 11.82 -6.32
N VAL A 74 5.36 10.96 -7.33
CA VAL A 74 4.57 9.72 -7.20
C VAL A 74 5.00 8.93 -5.98
N MET A 75 4.02 8.47 -5.21
CA MET A 75 4.26 7.45 -4.18
C MET A 75 4.28 6.08 -4.86
N MET A 76 5.27 5.29 -4.55
CA MET A 76 5.46 3.97 -5.12
C MET A 76 4.90 2.92 -4.18
N GLU A 77 4.06 2.05 -4.69
CA GLU A 77 3.63 0.89 -3.94
C GLU A 77 4.26 -0.35 -4.54
N THR A 78 4.74 -1.24 -3.69
CA THR A 78 5.43 -2.48 -4.09
C THR A 78 5.22 -3.59 -3.08
N ASP A 79 5.26 -4.80 -3.59
CA ASP A 79 5.23 -6.04 -2.82
C ASP A 79 6.63 -6.63 -2.73
N VAL A 80 6.97 -7.25 -1.61
CA VAL A 80 8.28 -7.89 -1.45
C VAL A 80 8.17 -9.34 -1.02
N SER A 81 9.08 -10.16 -1.58
CA SER A 81 9.31 -11.55 -1.19
C SER A 81 10.81 -11.80 -1.03
N ILE A 82 11.19 -12.61 0.00
CA ILE A 82 12.59 -12.92 0.28
C ILE A 82 13.03 -14.16 -0.47
N THR A 83 14.19 -14.08 -1.10
CA THR A 83 14.89 -15.20 -1.76
C THR A 83 15.59 -16.12 -0.76
N ARG A 84 16.11 -17.26 -1.23
CA ARG A 84 16.87 -18.22 -0.43
C ARG A 84 18.10 -17.57 0.22
N ASP A 85 18.82 -16.75 -0.54
CA ASP A 85 20.02 -16.04 -0.08
C ASP A 85 19.73 -14.75 0.69
N GLY A 86 18.45 -14.45 0.96
CA GLY A 86 18.05 -13.36 1.85
C GLY A 86 17.89 -12.01 1.18
N VAL A 87 17.84 -11.94 -0.15
CA VAL A 87 17.60 -10.71 -0.89
C VAL A 87 16.08 -10.48 -1.03
N LEU A 88 15.60 -9.26 -0.76
CA LEU A 88 14.22 -8.87 -1.02
C LEU A 88 14.05 -8.47 -2.48
N ILE A 89 13.33 -9.28 -3.24
CA ILE A 89 12.90 -8.92 -4.59
C ILE A 89 11.48 -8.39 -4.57
N LEU A 90 11.17 -7.51 -5.51
CA LEU A 90 9.85 -6.98 -5.71
C LEU A 90 8.99 -8.02 -6.44
N SER A 91 7.91 -8.48 -5.82
CA SER A 91 6.98 -9.44 -6.40
C SER A 91 5.70 -9.53 -5.59
N HIS A 92 4.56 -9.41 -6.26
CA HIS A 92 3.24 -9.63 -5.65
C HIS A 92 3.06 -11.08 -5.21
N ASP A 93 3.44 -12.04 -6.04
CA ASP A 93 3.31 -13.45 -5.74
C ASP A 93 4.55 -13.95 -5.01
N THR A 94 4.39 -14.95 -4.16
CA THR A 94 5.52 -15.66 -3.52
C THR A 94 6.17 -16.68 -4.45
N THR A 95 5.59 -16.89 -5.65
CA THR A 95 6.09 -17.76 -6.71
C THR A 95 6.41 -16.98 -7.98
N LEU A 96 7.25 -17.55 -8.83
CA LEU A 96 7.64 -16.99 -10.13
C LEU A 96 6.64 -17.34 -11.26
N ASP A 97 5.64 -18.17 -10.96
CA ASP A 97 4.83 -18.86 -11.96
C ASP A 97 4.02 -17.95 -12.88
N ARG A 98 3.45 -16.87 -12.34
CA ARG A 98 2.54 -16.00 -13.07
C ARG A 98 3.26 -14.92 -13.88
N LYS A 99 4.30 -14.34 -13.30
CA LYS A 99 4.92 -13.10 -13.79
C LYS A 99 6.26 -13.31 -14.50
N THR A 100 6.76 -14.56 -14.54
CA THR A 100 8.07 -14.82 -15.14
C THR A 100 8.02 -15.98 -16.17
N ASN A 101 9.12 -16.13 -16.90
CA ASN A 101 9.34 -17.25 -17.83
C ASN A 101 9.76 -18.56 -17.14
N VAL A 102 9.88 -18.57 -15.79
CA VAL A 102 10.23 -19.75 -14.99
C VAL A 102 9.12 -20.05 -13.95
N THR A 103 9.32 -21.10 -13.14
CA THR A 103 8.36 -21.53 -12.11
C THR A 103 9.06 -21.83 -10.80
N GLY A 104 8.30 -21.82 -9.71
CA GLY A 104 8.74 -22.23 -8.37
C GLY A 104 8.64 -21.12 -7.34
N GLU A 105 8.83 -21.49 -6.09
CA GLU A 105 8.82 -20.55 -4.96
C GLU A 105 10.03 -19.60 -5.05
N ILE A 106 9.81 -18.31 -4.82
CA ILE A 106 10.89 -17.31 -4.78
C ILE A 106 11.94 -17.70 -3.72
N ALA A 107 11.48 -18.25 -2.58
CA ALA A 107 12.36 -18.70 -1.50
C ALA A 107 13.28 -19.89 -1.85
N ASP A 108 13.05 -20.54 -2.99
CA ASP A 108 13.91 -21.62 -3.48
C ASP A 108 15.00 -21.15 -4.46
N TRP A 109 15.01 -19.86 -4.80
CA TRP A 109 15.95 -19.24 -5.73
C TRP A 109 16.91 -18.30 -5.01
N ASP A 110 18.18 -18.27 -5.42
CA ASP A 110 19.08 -17.17 -5.08
C ASP A 110 18.85 -16.01 -6.07
N TYR A 111 18.93 -14.77 -5.58
CA TYR A 111 18.82 -13.58 -6.44
C TYR A 111 19.85 -13.61 -7.58
N SER A 112 21.08 -14.05 -7.25
CA SER A 112 22.16 -14.19 -8.24
C SER A 112 21.82 -15.19 -9.36
N GLU A 113 21.03 -16.23 -9.09
CA GLU A 113 20.54 -17.19 -10.11
C GLU A 113 19.50 -16.54 -11.03
N LEU A 114 18.58 -15.75 -10.47
CA LEU A 114 17.57 -15.02 -11.26
C LEU A 114 18.23 -14.06 -12.26
N ILE A 115 19.26 -13.33 -11.83
CA ILE A 115 20.00 -12.39 -12.68
C ILE A 115 20.87 -13.15 -13.72
N ALA A 116 21.61 -14.21 -13.30
CA ALA A 116 22.49 -14.94 -14.19
C ALA A 116 21.73 -15.67 -15.30
N GLN A 117 20.51 -16.12 -15.03
CA GLN A 117 19.63 -16.78 -15.99
C GLN A 117 18.79 -15.78 -16.80
N LYS A 118 18.86 -14.48 -16.49
CA LYS A 118 18.01 -13.44 -17.05
C LYS A 118 16.54 -13.84 -16.97
N VAL A 119 16.10 -14.23 -15.77
CA VAL A 119 14.68 -14.52 -15.53
C VAL A 119 13.87 -13.26 -15.84
N ASP A 120 12.93 -13.39 -16.76
CA ASP A 120 12.15 -12.26 -17.25
C ASP A 120 10.87 -12.10 -16.45
N PHE A 121 10.72 -10.96 -15.81
CA PHE A 121 9.54 -10.54 -15.02
C PHE A 121 8.50 -9.81 -15.88
N GLY A 122 8.66 -9.79 -17.18
CA GLY A 122 7.75 -9.18 -18.15
C GLY A 122 6.62 -10.11 -18.63
N TYR A 123 6.35 -11.21 -17.91
CA TYR A 123 5.26 -12.13 -18.29
C TYR A 123 4.02 -11.90 -17.43
N THR A 124 2.87 -12.27 -17.98
CA THR A 124 1.59 -12.28 -17.28
C THR A 124 0.81 -13.53 -17.64
N ASN A 125 -0.01 -14.00 -16.69
CA ASN A 125 -1.00 -15.03 -16.98
C ASN A 125 -2.30 -14.34 -17.40
N PRO A 126 -3.02 -14.81 -18.41
CA PRO A 126 -4.29 -14.23 -18.85
C PRO A 126 -5.45 -14.34 -17.83
N THR A 127 -5.25 -14.97 -16.69
CA THR A 127 -6.29 -15.08 -15.63
C THR A 127 -5.99 -14.16 -14.45
N GLU A 128 -6.99 -13.33 -14.09
CA GLU A 128 -6.92 -12.37 -12.97
C GLU A 128 -6.75 -13.02 -11.59
N ASP A 129 -7.10 -14.30 -11.45
CA ASP A 129 -7.12 -15.03 -10.17
C ASP A 129 -5.81 -15.78 -9.87
N GLY A 130 -4.76 -15.57 -10.67
CA GLY A 130 -3.45 -16.19 -10.45
C GLY A 130 -3.41 -17.71 -10.68
N VAL A 131 -4.52 -18.31 -11.12
CA VAL A 131 -4.55 -19.73 -11.50
C VAL A 131 -3.90 -19.89 -12.88
N LEU A 132 -2.90 -20.75 -12.97
CA LEU A 132 -2.22 -21.09 -14.24
C LEU A 132 -3.22 -21.76 -15.21
N SER A 133 -3.99 -20.97 -15.92
CA SER A 133 -4.87 -21.44 -16.99
C SER A 133 -4.41 -20.85 -18.32
N GLY A 134 -3.57 -21.57 -19.04
CA GLY A 134 -3.07 -21.16 -20.35
C GLY A 134 -1.58 -20.86 -20.41
N GLU A 135 -1.09 -20.50 -21.60
CA GLU A 135 0.29 -20.09 -21.83
C GLU A 135 0.53 -18.69 -21.25
N ARG A 136 1.63 -18.52 -20.52
CA ARG A 136 2.11 -17.19 -20.11
C ARG A 136 2.42 -16.36 -21.34
N GLN A 137 2.05 -15.09 -21.30
CA GLN A 137 2.28 -14.17 -22.40
C GLN A 137 3.16 -13.01 -21.93
N HIS A 138 3.92 -12.44 -22.84
CA HIS A 138 4.60 -11.18 -22.59
C HIS A 138 3.55 -10.11 -22.23
N PHE A 139 3.91 -9.23 -21.33
CA PHE A 139 3.01 -8.16 -20.86
C PHE A 139 2.61 -7.26 -22.03
N THR A 140 1.32 -6.99 -22.09
CA THR A 140 0.75 -5.97 -22.97
C THR A 140 -0.06 -4.97 -22.15
N ASP A 141 0.01 -3.69 -22.52
CA ASP A 141 -0.84 -2.66 -21.93
C ASP A 141 -2.33 -2.84 -22.32
N GLU A 142 -3.20 -2.00 -21.80
CA GLU A 142 -4.65 -2.02 -22.06
C GLU A 142 -5.01 -1.86 -23.55
N ASN A 143 -4.10 -1.35 -24.37
CA ASN A 143 -4.26 -1.20 -25.83
C ASN A 143 -3.74 -2.42 -26.60
N GLY A 144 -3.25 -3.44 -25.92
CA GLY A 144 -2.64 -4.65 -26.50
C GLY A 144 -1.25 -4.41 -27.07
N VAL A 145 -0.54 -3.37 -26.62
CA VAL A 145 0.84 -3.07 -27.02
C VAL A 145 1.78 -3.79 -26.06
N GLU A 146 2.60 -4.69 -26.62
CA GLU A 146 3.66 -5.36 -25.87
C GLU A 146 4.70 -4.35 -25.40
N LYS A 147 5.18 -4.49 -24.14
CA LYS A 147 6.12 -3.57 -23.52
C LYS A 147 7.50 -4.20 -23.35
N TYR A 148 8.50 -3.35 -23.53
CA TYR A 148 9.92 -3.68 -23.34
C TYR A 148 10.58 -2.64 -22.41
N PRO A 149 11.71 -2.97 -21.75
CA PRO A 149 12.40 -2.02 -20.89
C PRO A 149 12.78 -0.71 -21.60
N THR A 150 13.02 -0.76 -22.90
CA THR A 150 13.36 0.41 -23.74
C THR A 150 12.18 1.34 -24.05
N ASP A 151 10.96 0.96 -23.70
CA ASP A 151 9.76 1.79 -23.94
C ASP A 151 9.51 2.81 -22.84
N VAL A 152 10.29 2.78 -21.77
CA VAL A 152 10.18 3.71 -20.64
C VAL A 152 10.86 5.03 -20.94
N ASP A 153 10.24 6.13 -20.55
CA ASP A 153 10.84 7.47 -20.58
C ASP A 153 11.72 7.69 -19.33
N TYR A 154 12.99 7.27 -19.44
CA TYR A 154 13.92 7.36 -18.33
C TYR A 154 14.42 8.80 -18.10
N PRO A 155 14.75 9.15 -16.86
CA PRO A 155 15.48 10.38 -16.57
C PRO A 155 16.83 10.43 -17.30
N GLU A 156 17.34 11.64 -17.54
CA GLU A 156 18.63 11.85 -18.21
C GLU A 156 19.76 11.05 -17.53
N GLY A 157 20.44 10.23 -18.30
CA GLY A 157 21.59 9.42 -17.83
C GLY A 157 21.21 8.09 -17.20
N VAL A 158 19.92 7.73 -17.19
CA VAL A 158 19.44 6.42 -16.77
C VAL A 158 19.14 5.59 -18.02
N GLU A 159 19.60 4.35 -18.02
CA GLU A 159 19.39 3.40 -19.11
C GLU A 159 18.76 2.11 -18.54
N PRO A 160 17.98 1.34 -19.32
CA PRO A 160 17.45 0.06 -18.89
C PRO A 160 18.58 -0.92 -18.52
N ARG A 161 18.39 -1.71 -17.47
CA ARG A 161 19.36 -2.74 -17.04
C ARG A 161 19.58 -3.84 -18.09
N ASP A 162 18.54 -4.14 -18.85
CA ASP A 162 18.57 -4.99 -20.04
C ASP A 162 17.57 -4.42 -21.07
N PRO A 163 17.86 -4.39 -22.37
CA PRO A 163 16.97 -3.81 -23.37
C PRO A 163 15.75 -4.69 -23.73
N GLU A 164 15.79 -5.98 -23.42
CA GLU A 164 14.80 -6.96 -23.85
C GLU A 164 14.10 -7.66 -22.71
N VAL A 165 14.68 -7.65 -21.50
CA VAL A 165 14.26 -8.46 -20.34
C VAL A 165 14.02 -7.57 -19.12
N PHE A 166 12.86 -7.69 -18.51
CA PHE A 166 12.54 -7.09 -17.22
C PHE A 166 13.21 -7.92 -16.10
N LEU A 167 14.38 -7.49 -15.67
CA LEU A 167 15.15 -8.20 -14.64
C LEU A 167 14.50 -8.07 -13.27
N ALA A 168 14.70 -9.09 -12.42
CA ALA A 168 14.29 -9.02 -11.01
C ALA A 168 14.79 -7.73 -10.37
N THR A 169 13.88 -7.00 -9.75
CA THR A 169 14.15 -5.74 -9.03
C THR A 169 14.21 -6.04 -7.54
N THR A 170 15.15 -5.43 -6.83
CA THR A 170 15.24 -5.54 -5.38
C THR A 170 14.63 -4.31 -4.69
N LEU A 171 14.26 -4.45 -3.41
CA LEU A 171 13.87 -3.30 -2.60
C LEU A 171 15.01 -2.28 -2.49
N GLU A 172 16.25 -2.75 -2.46
CA GLU A 172 17.44 -1.89 -2.46
C GLU A 172 17.54 -1.07 -3.75
N ASP A 173 17.30 -1.67 -4.94
CA ASP A 173 17.25 -0.96 -6.22
C ASP A 173 16.21 0.18 -6.17
N LEU A 174 15.01 -0.10 -5.63
CA LEU A 174 13.95 0.90 -5.54
C LEU A 174 14.31 2.06 -4.61
N LEU A 175 14.87 1.77 -3.43
CA LEU A 175 15.29 2.78 -2.46
C LEU A 175 16.39 3.69 -3.01
N LEU A 176 17.32 3.12 -3.81
CA LEU A 176 18.43 3.85 -4.44
C LEU A 176 17.98 4.66 -5.65
N ALA A 177 17.11 4.11 -6.48
CA ALA A 177 16.63 4.80 -7.69
C ALA A 177 15.74 6.01 -7.34
N PHE A 178 14.98 5.92 -6.25
CA PHE A 178 13.97 6.92 -5.86
C PHE A 178 14.17 7.41 -4.41
N PRO A 179 15.29 8.10 -4.11
CA PRO A 179 15.67 8.44 -2.74
C PRO A 179 14.75 9.44 -2.05
N ASN A 180 13.89 10.15 -2.80
CA ASN A 180 12.99 11.16 -2.27
C ASN A 180 11.51 10.77 -2.33
N ASN A 181 11.17 9.66 -2.98
CA ASN A 181 9.78 9.26 -3.13
C ASN A 181 9.28 8.48 -1.91
N ARG A 182 8.01 8.64 -1.60
CA ARG A 182 7.32 7.77 -0.62
C ARG A 182 7.18 6.39 -1.20
N ILE A 183 7.34 5.38 -0.37
CA ILE A 183 7.21 3.98 -0.78
C ILE A 183 6.31 3.24 0.20
N ASN A 184 5.34 2.50 -0.32
CA ASN A 184 4.58 1.50 0.41
C ASN A 184 5.18 0.13 0.13
N VAL A 185 5.59 -0.58 1.17
CA VAL A 185 6.22 -1.91 1.07
C VAL A 185 5.31 -2.94 1.72
N GLU A 186 4.67 -3.78 0.90
CA GLU A 186 3.85 -4.88 1.40
C GLU A 186 4.67 -6.16 1.57
N ILE A 187 4.67 -6.73 2.79
CA ILE A 187 5.28 -8.03 3.06
C ILE A 187 4.27 -9.13 2.67
N LYS A 188 4.57 -9.88 1.60
CA LYS A 188 3.65 -10.88 1.03
C LYS A 188 3.78 -12.26 1.67
N GLN A 189 4.96 -12.60 2.16
CA GLN A 189 5.21 -13.89 2.81
C GLN A 189 4.74 -13.88 4.26
N SER A 190 4.34 -15.04 4.78
CA SER A 190 3.93 -15.27 6.16
C SER A 190 4.93 -16.15 6.92
N GLY A 191 4.72 -16.33 8.21
CA GLY A 191 5.54 -17.17 9.07
C GLY A 191 6.99 -16.73 9.10
N GLU A 192 7.91 -17.72 9.17
CA GLU A 192 9.35 -17.45 9.27
C GLU A 192 9.90 -16.65 8.08
N LEU A 193 9.41 -16.90 6.86
CA LEU A 193 9.82 -16.13 5.68
C LEU A 193 9.33 -14.69 5.77
N GLY A 194 8.10 -14.46 6.24
CA GLY A 194 7.57 -13.12 6.43
C GLY A 194 8.35 -12.32 7.49
N PHE A 195 8.70 -12.94 8.61
CA PHE A 195 9.54 -12.28 9.63
C PHE A 195 10.96 -11.98 9.12
N ARG A 196 11.54 -12.87 8.31
CA ARG A 196 12.85 -12.61 7.68
C ARG A 196 12.76 -11.49 6.65
N ALA A 197 11.68 -11.48 5.85
CA ALA A 197 11.45 -10.42 4.88
C ALA A 197 11.26 -9.06 5.56
N LEU A 198 10.49 -9.00 6.64
CA LEU A 198 10.32 -7.78 7.43
C LEU A 198 11.65 -7.30 8.04
N ALA A 199 12.42 -8.20 8.66
CA ALA A 199 13.70 -7.85 9.27
C ALA A 199 14.67 -7.26 8.24
N GLU A 200 14.74 -7.84 7.05
CA GLU A 200 15.57 -7.33 5.95
C GLU A 200 15.05 -6.01 5.39
N ALA A 201 13.73 -5.85 5.27
CA ALA A 201 13.13 -4.58 4.83
C ALA A 201 13.43 -3.45 5.82
N VAL A 202 13.26 -3.69 7.14
CA VAL A 202 13.62 -2.72 8.20
C VAL A 202 15.12 -2.37 8.14
N ARG A 203 15.99 -3.37 7.97
CA ARG A 203 17.44 -3.16 7.85
C ARG A 203 17.80 -2.26 6.65
N LEU A 204 17.16 -2.50 5.49
CA LEU A 204 17.38 -1.67 4.28
C LEU A 204 16.87 -0.24 4.49
N VAL A 205 15.67 -0.08 5.04
CA VAL A 205 15.09 1.24 5.32
C VAL A 205 15.94 2.04 6.29
N GLU A 206 16.52 1.39 7.32
CA GLU A 206 17.48 2.00 8.23
C GLU A 206 18.78 2.37 7.51
N GLN A 207 19.34 1.45 6.70
CA GLN A 207 20.59 1.67 5.97
C GLN A 207 20.52 2.87 5.04
N TYR A 208 19.35 3.13 4.44
CA TYR A 208 19.13 4.22 3.49
C TYR A 208 18.42 5.44 4.10
N ASP A 209 18.32 5.50 5.46
CA ASP A 209 17.69 6.62 6.18
C ASP A 209 16.31 6.98 5.62
N ALA A 210 15.44 5.97 5.45
CA ALA A 210 14.21 6.09 4.71
C ALA A 210 12.93 5.89 5.55
N PHE A 211 13.03 5.87 6.89
CA PHE A 211 11.87 5.69 7.77
C PHE A 211 10.83 6.81 7.66
N ASP A 212 11.23 8.01 7.29
CA ASP A 212 10.36 9.17 7.13
C ASP A 212 9.49 9.13 5.86
N ARG A 213 9.76 8.17 4.95
CA ARG A 213 9.11 8.06 3.63
C ARG A 213 8.65 6.65 3.27
N VAL A 214 8.97 5.63 4.08
CA VAL A 214 8.55 4.24 3.84
C VAL A 214 7.47 3.84 4.83
N VAL A 215 6.35 3.33 4.32
CA VAL A 215 5.30 2.71 5.11
C VAL A 215 5.23 1.22 4.82
N PHE A 216 5.11 0.42 5.88
CA PHE A 216 4.98 -1.02 5.78
C PHE A 216 3.53 -1.46 5.78
N ALA A 217 3.23 -2.49 5.00
CA ALA A 217 1.91 -3.12 4.94
C ALA A 217 2.03 -4.65 4.97
N SER A 218 1.01 -5.31 5.44
CA SER A 218 0.81 -6.76 5.28
C SER A 218 -0.64 -7.13 5.57
N PHE A 219 -1.16 -8.11 4.86
CA PHE A 219 -2.45 -8.75 5.19
C PHE A 219 -2.33 -9.83 6.27
N HIS A 220 -1.11 -10.20 6.67
CA HIS A 220 -0.86 -11.20 7.70
C HIS A 220 -0.86 -10.54 9.09
N GLU A 221 -1.83 -10.93 9.95
CA GLU A 221 -1.96 -10.41 11.32
C GLU A 221 -0.68 -10.58 12.12
N GLU A 222 0.02 -11.69 11.95
CA GLU A 222 1.29 -11.97 12.65
C GLU A 222 2.41 -10.97 12.29
N ILE A 223 2.42 -10.45 11.07
CA ILE A 223 3.36 -9.41 10.64
C ILE A 223 2.94 -8.06 11.23
N TYR A 224 1.64 -7.78 11.28
CA TYR A 224 1.12 -6.60 11.95
C TYR A 224 1.43 -6.61 13.46
N ASP A 225 1.25 -7.74 14.13
CA ASP A 225 1.65 -7.91 15.54
C ASP A 225 3.15 -7.63 15.73
N GLU A 226 3.99 -8.05 14.78
CA GLU A 226 5.43 -7.80 14.83
C GLU A 226 5.76 -6.31 14.64
N TYR A 227 5.03 -5.56 13.78
CA TYR A 227 5.19 -4.10 13.71
C TYR A 227 4.97 -3.44 15.08
N GLN A 228 3.87 -3.80 15.74
CA GLN A 228 3.54 -3.27 17.07
C GLN A 228 4.58 -3.67 18.11
N ARG A 229 5.10 -4.91 18.04
CA ARG A 229 6.16 -5.38 18.93
C ARG A 229 7.45 -4.59 18.75
N LEU A 230 7.89 -4.39 17.51
CA LEU A 230 9.12 -3.64 17.19
C LEU A 230 9.04 -2.21 17.73
N GLN A 231 7.90 -1.54 17.53
CA GLN A 231 7.66 -0.19 18.01
C GLN A 231 7.62 -0.12 19.55
N ALA A 232 6.87 -1.02 20.20
CA ALA A 232 6.78 -1.08 21.65
C ALA A 232 8.11 -1.41 22.33
N ALA A 233 8.98 -2.19 21.68
CA ALA A 233 10.32 -2.53 22.16
C ALA A 233 11.34 -1.42 21.91
N GLY A 234 11.04 -0.40 21.10
CA GLY A 234 11.97 0.64 20.69
C GLY A 234 13.09 0.10 19.79
N GLU A 235 12.80 -0.97 19.03
CA GLU A 235 13.72 -1.58 18.07
C GLU A 235 13.69 -0.86 16.72
N VAL A 236 12.71 0.02 16.50
CA VAL A 236 12.55 0.90 15.35
C VAL A 236 12.37 2.34 15.82
N PRO A 237 12.70 3.35 15.00
CA PRO A 237 12.55 4.76 15.36
C PRO A 237 11.08 5.22 15.44
N GLU A 238 10.85 6.41 15.97
CA GLU A 238 9.49 6.99 16.09
C GLU A 238 8.82 7.24 14.73
N GLU A 239 9.62 7.43 13.69
CA GLU A 239 9.19 7.61 12.30
C GLU A 239 8.69 6.31 11.65
N PHE A 240 8.84 5.15 12.28
CA PHE A 240 8.40 3.86 11.75
C PHE A 240 6.90 3.88 11.45
N MET A 241 6.55 3.69 10.19
CA MET A 241 5.19 3.79 9.68
C MET A 241 4.67 2.43 9.21
N TYR A 242 3.42 2.12 9.56
CA TYR A 242 2.75 0.93 9.06
C TYR A 242 1.25 1.14 8.91
N SER A 243 0.63 0.33 8.03
CA SER A 243 -0.81 0.21 7.89
C SER A 243 -1.33 -0.97 8.69
N PRO A 244 -2.62 -0.97 9.12
CA PRO A 244 -3.19 -2.09 9.84
C PRO A 244 -3.44 -3.29 8.93
N ALA A 245 -3.39 -4.49 9.53
CA ALA A 245 -4.00 -5.67 8.98
C ALA A 245 -5.54 -5.61 9.13
N TYR A 246 -6.23 -6.69 8.77
CA TYR A 246 -7.68 -6.69 8.62
C TYR A 246 -8.46 -6.41 9.90
N ASP A 247 -8.01 -6.96 11.05
CA ASP A 247 -8.75 -6.86 12.33
C ASP A 247 -8.76 -5.44 12.88
N ALA A 248 -7.62 -4.76 12.93
CA ALA A 248 -7.52 -3.38 13.41
C ALA A 248 -8.26 -2.39 12.48
N ALA A 249 -8.22 -2.63 11.18
CA ALA A 249 -8.99 -1.88 10.19
C ALA A 249 -10.50 -2.02 10.40
N THR A 250 -10.96 -3.26 10.67
CA THR A 250 -12.37 -3.55 10.98
C THR A 250 -12.79 -2.92 12.30
N GLU A 251 -11.95 -2.96 13.32
CA GLU A 251 -12.22 -2.32 14.61
C GLU A 251 -12.45 -0.82 14.45
N PHE A 252 -11.55 -0.11 13.77
CA PHE A 252 -11.73 1.32 13.53
C PHE A 252 -13.02 1.61 12.77
N PHE A 253 -13.31 0.82 11.72
CA PHE A 253 -14.54 0.99 10.93
C PHE A 253 -15.79 0.86 11.79
N VAL A 254 -15.87 -0.14 12.66
CA VAL A 254 -17.03 -0.35 13.57
C VAL A 254 -17.12 0.78 14.60
N LEU A 255 -16.01 1.14 15.22
CA LEU A 255 -15.97 2.23 16.20
C LEU A 255 -16.39 3.57 15.57
N GLN A 256 -15.93 3.86 14.35
CA GLN A 256 -16.31 5.08 13.62
C GLN A 256 -17.81 5.11 13.31
N LEU A 257 -18.41 4.00 12.86
CA LEU A 257 -19.85 3.91 12.60
C LEU A 257 -20.67 4.21 13.86
N LEU A 258 -20.19 3.79 15.03
CA LEU A 258 -20.82 4.03 16.31
C LEU A 258 -20.45 5.39 16.91
N LYS A 259 -19.55 6.16 16.27
CA LYS A 259 -18.93 7.39 16.78
C LYS A 259 -18.19 7.17 18.11
N LEU A 260 -17.67 6.00 18.31
CA LEU A 260 -16.89 5.56 19.47
C LEU A 260 -15.39 5.37 19.12
N ASP A 261 -14.96 5.93 18.00
CA ASP A 261 -13.58 5.93 17.51
C ASP A 261 -12.57 6.51 18.52
N VAL A 262 -13.02 7.24 19.54
CA VAL A 262 -12.21 7.67 20.69
C VAL A 262 -11.53 6.51 21.45
N PHE A 263 -12.02 5.29 21.28
CA PHE A 263 -11.46 4.08 21.91
C PHE A 263 -10.43 3.38 21.03
N PHE A 264 -10.29 3.77 19.76
CA PHE A 264 -9.25 3.20 18.90
C PHE A 264 -7.87 3.65 19.39
N GLY A 265 -6.98 2.70 19.64
CA GLY A 265 -5.72 2.93 20.34
C GLY A 265 -4.46 2.56 19.57
N ASP A 266 -4.58 1.89 18.41
CA ASP A 266 -3.42 1.40 17.65
C ASP A 266 -2.60 2.56 17.09
N GLU A 267 -1.28 2.47 17.22
CA GLU A 267 -0.33 3.45 16.74
C GLU A 267 0.06 3.11 15.29
N LEU A 268 -0.70 3.61 14.34
CA LEU A 268 -0.47 3.45 12.90
C LEU A 268 -0.62 4.79 12.18
N CYS A 269 -0.19 4.88 10.91
CA CYS A 269 -0.21 6.16 10.17
C CYS A 269 -1.24 6.22 9.03
N VAL A 270 -1.64 5.09 8.45
CA VAL A 270 -2.49 5.07 7.26
C VAL A 270 -3.42 3.86 7.26
N PHE A 271 -4.64 4.07 6.79
CA PHE A 271 -5.53 3.02 6.36
C PHE A 271 -5.47 2.86 4.84
N GLN A 272 -5.43 1.60 4.38
CA GLN A 272 -5.40 1.25 2.96
C GLN A 272 -6.54 0.28 2.66
N PHE A 273 -7.56 0.74 1.92
CA PHE A 273 -8.81 0.02 1.75
C PHE A 273 -9.25 -0.07 0.29
N PRO A 274 -10.02 -1.12 -0.09
CA PRO A 274 -10.90 -1.03 -1.25
C PRO A 274 -12.04 -0.06 -0.96
N MET A 275 -12.69 0.46 -2.01
CA MET A 275 -13.87 1.34 -1.84
C MET A 275 -15.04 0.63 -1.17
N GLU A 276 -15.16 -0.68 -1.36
CA GLU A 276 -16.20 -1.53 -0.79
C GLU A 276 -15.61 -2.84 -0.28
N GLU A 277 -16.02 -3.28 0.91
CA GLU A 277 -15.64 -4.56 1.48
C GLU A 277 -16.85 -5.22 2.12
N LYS A 278 -17.15 -6.47 1.74
CA LYS A 278 -18.29 -7.28 2.24
C LYS A 278 -19.64 -6.54 2.23
N GLY A 279 -19.88 -5.71 1.20
CA GLY A 279 -21.10 -4.93 1.05
C GLY A 279 -21.15 -3.63 1.88
N PHE A 280 -20.05 -3.26 2.51
CA PHE A 280 -19.91 -1.97 3.20
C PHE A 280 -19.14 -0.99 2.32
N ASN A 281 -19.71 0.18 2.07
CA ASN A 281 -19.01 1.27 1.41
C ASN A 281 -18.05 1.94 2.42
N LEU A 282 -16.74 1.83 2.16
CA LEU A 282 -15.68 2.43 2.94
C LEU A 282 -15.26 3.81 2.40
N ALA A 283 -15.59 4.11 1.14
CA ALA A 283 -15.28 5.37 0.48
C ALA A 283 -16.32 6.43 0.84
N THR A 284 -16.22 6.99 2.04
CA THR A 284 -17.15 8.02 2.56
C THR A 284 -16.40 9.16 3.23
N GLU A 285 -16.89 10.38 3.05
CA GLU A 285 -16.40 11.58 3.76
C GLU A 285 -16.41 11.40 5.28
N SER A 286 -17.40 10.67 5.81
CA SER A 286 -17.51 10.38 7.24
C SER A 286 -16.32 9.56 7.75
N PHE A 287 -15.90 8.54 6.98
CA PHE A 287 -14.77 7.70 7.33
C PHE A 287 -13.46 8.49 7.25
N THR A 288 -13.23 9.16 6.12
CA THR A 288 -12.02 9.97 5.88
C THR A 288 -11.88 11.05 6.98
N SER A 289 -12.97 11.79 7.26
CA SER A 289 -12.96 12.79 8.33
C SER A 289 -12.73 12.21 9.73
N ALA A 290 -13.20 10.99 10.00
CA ALA A 290 -12.92 10.33 11.27
C ALA A 290 -11.43 9.95 11.39
N ALA A 291 -10.85 9.32 10.38
CA ALA A 291 -9.43 9.00 10.34
C ALA A 291 -8.54 10.24 10.51
N HIS A 292 -8.90 11.33 9.83
CA HIS A 292 -8.17 12.60 9.93
C HIS A 292 -8.12 13.19 11.35
N LYS A 293 -9.17 12.98 12.16
CA LYS A 293 -9.16 13.42 13.57
C LYS A 293 -8.16 12.67 14.44
N HIS A 294 -7.74 11.50 13.99
CA HIS A 294 -6.72 10.66 14.60
C HIS A 294 -5.33 10.85 13.97
N ASN A 295 -5.16 11.81 13.05
CA ASN A 295 -3.96 12.02 12.25
C ASN A 295 -3.60 10.79 11.37
N LEU A 296 -4.62 10.04 10.94
CA LEU A 296 -4.47 8.87 10.07
C LEU A 296 -4.76 9.27 8.62
N ALA A 297 -3.93 8.82 7.70
CA ALA A 297 -4.19 8.94 6.27
C ALA A 297 -5.19 7.86 5.81
N VAL A 298 -5.86 8.10 4.68
CA VAL A 298 -6.74 7.11 4.04
C VAL A 298 -6.37 7.00 2.56
N HIS A 299 -5.87 5.84 2.17
CA HIS A 299 -5.56 5.50 0.79
C HIS A 299 -6.52 4.44 0.28
N TYR A 300 -6.93 4.53 -0.98
CA TYR A 300 -7.83 3.58 -1.62
C TYR A 300 -7.16 2.83 -2.76
N TRP A 301 -7.37 1.52 -2.82
CA TRP A 301 -6.84 0.59 -3.84
C TRP A 301 -7.92 -0.39 -4.32
N THR A 302 -7.85 -1.01 -5.49
CA THR A 302 -7.11 -0.53 -6.63
C THR A 302 -8.09 0.26 -7.49
N ILE A 303 -7.79 1.50 -7.77
CA ILE A 303 -8.72 2.46 -8.37
C ILE A 303 -8.30 2.78 -9.79
N ASN A 304 -9.05 2.26 -10.76
CA ASN A 304 -8.72 2.37 -12.18
C ASN A 304 -9.75 3.19 -12.98
N GLY A 305 -10.92 3.46 -12.40
CA GLY A 305 -12.00 4.20 -13.04
C GLY A 305 -11.92 5.71 -12.79
N PRO A 306 -12.00 6.57 -13.83
CA PRO A 306 -11.93 8.03 -13.66
C PRO A 306 -13.02 8.61 -12.74
N GLU A 307 -14.21 8.01 -12.72
CA GLU A 307 -15.31 8.50 -11.88
C GLU A 307 -15.08 8.13 -10.39
N GLU A 308 -14.46 6.97 -10.13
CA GLU A 308 -14.06 6.57 -8.78
C GLU A 308 -12.93 7.47 -8.27
N MET A 309 -11.95 7.80 -9.13
CA MET A 309 -10.88 8.75 -8.82
C MET A 309 -11.44 10.12 -8.40
N LYS A 310 -12.41 10.66 -9.18
CA LYS A 310 -13.07 11.93 -8.86
C LYS A 310 -13.80 11.88 -7.53
N LEU A 311 -14.57 10.82 -7.27
CA LEU A 311 -15.28 10.61 -6.01
C LEU A 311 -14.31 10.63 -4.83
N LEU A 312 -13.16 9.95 -4.93
CA LEU A 312 -12.17 9.90 -3.85
C LEU A 312 -11.52 11.25 -3.58
N ILE A 313 -11.30 12.07 -4.63
CA ILE A 313 -10.85 13.46 -4.47
C ILE A 313 -11.89 14.25 -3.67
N GLU A 314 -13.16 14.15 -4.04
CA GLU A 314 -14.27 14.88 -3.43
C GLU A 314 -14.49 14.53 -1.96
N ILE A 315 -14.38 13.25 -1.58
CA ILE A 315 -14.54 12.81 -0.17
C ILE A 315 -13.29 13.05 0.68
N GLY A 316 -12.22 13.59 0.08
CA GLY A 316 -11.01 13.98 0.79
C GLY A 316 -10.05 12.83 1.11
N ALA A 317 -10.00 11.80 0.28
CA ALA A 317 -8.97 10.76 0.37
C ALA A 317 -7.56 11.37 0.38
N ASP A 318 -6.60 10.71 1.03
CA ASP A 318 -5.20 11.15 1.09
C ASP A 318 -4.35 10.52 -0.01
N GLY A 319 -4.73 9.34 -0.51
CA GLY A 319 -4.04 8.66 -1.59
C GLY A 319 -4.98 7.83 -2.46
N ILE A 320 -4.66 7.76 -3.74
CA ILE A 320 -5.33 6.91 -4.74
C ILE A 320 -4.28 6.01 -5.36
N MET A 321 -4.40 4.71 -5.11
CA MET A 321 -3.52 3.68 -5.63
C MET A 321 -4.14 3.09 -6.89
N THR A 322 -3.40 3.16 -7.99
CA THR A 322 -3.90 2.83 -9.33
C THR A 322 -2.90 2.05 -10.16
N ASP A 323 -3.42 1.20 -11.05
CA ASP A 323 -2.64 0.52 -12.08
C ASP A 323 -2.31 1.45 -13.26
N TYR A 324 -2.95 2.63 -13.32
CA TYR A 324 -2.85 3.58 -14.44
C TYR A 324 -2.44 4.98 -13.95
N PRO A 325 -1.16 5.21 -13.61
CA PRO A 325 -0.66 6.52 -13.17
C PRO A 325 -0.97 7.66 -14.14
N HIS A 326 -0.81 7.44 -15.46
CA HIS A 326 -1.15 8.45 -16.49
C HIS A 326 -2.62 8.85 -16.42
N ARG A 327 -3.53 7.89 -16.29
CA ARG A 327 -4.97 8.15 -16.19
C ARG A 327 -5.33 8.99 -14.96
N LEU A 328 -4.73 8.66 -13.81
CA LEU A 328 -4.96 9.42 -12.59
C LEU A 328 -4.42 10.85 -12.72
N LYS A 329 -3.26 11.03 -13.37
CA LYS A 329 -2.69 12.35 -13.65
C LYS A 329 -3.59 13.18 -14.56
N GLU A 330 -4.22 12.57 -15.57
CA GLU A 330 -5.22 13.24 -16.42
C GLU A 330 -6.44 13.71 -15.62
N VAL A 331 -6.92 12.87 -14.69
CA VAL A 331 -8.01 13.26 -13.77
C VAL A 331 -7.57 14.45 -12.91
N TYR A 332 -6.37 14.44 -12.34
CA TYR A 332 -5.85 15.56 -11.54
C TYR A 332 -5.77 16.86 -12.33
N ASN A 333 -5.30 16.80 -13.57
CA ASN A 333 -5.28 17.97 -14.46
C ASN A 333 -6.68 18.57 -14.69
N SER A 334 -7.74 17.75 -14.64
CA SER A 334 -9.12 18.23 -14.77
C SER A 334 -9.64 18.98 -13.53
N PHE A 335 -9.01 18.80 -12.37
CA PHE A 335 -9.28 19.55 -11.13
C PHE A 335 -8.40 20.81 -10.98
N GLY A 336 -7.55 21.12 -11.98
CA GLY A 336 -6.71 22.30 -11.99
C GLY A 336 -5.36 22.11 -11.28
N GLY A 337 -4.93 20.84 -11.18
CA GLY A 337 -3.63 20.43 -10.64
C GLY A 337 -2.54 20.46 -11.71
#